data_38c5c39aaf37c9c500f753a3b2b2bf58
#
_entry.id   38c5c39aaf37c9c500f753a3b2b2bf58
#
_cell.length_a   1.000
_cell.length_b   1.000
_cell.length_c   1.000
_cell.angle_alpha   90.00
_cell.angle_beta   90.00
_cell.angle_gamma   90.00
#
_symmetry.space_group_name_H-M   'P 1'
#
loop_
_entity.id
_entity.type
_entity.pdbx_description
1 polymer ?
#
loop_
_entity_poly.entity_id
_entity_poly.type
_entity_poly.pdbx_seq_one_letter_code
_entity_poly.pdbx_strand_id
1 'polypeptide(L)'
;MTPAAGDQGSDGDGHRIVCHLDQLLAARGMTLTELASRVGVTLVNLSVLKNDRAKAIRFSTLTRICDALGCQPGDLFSLAPPGHLREVR
;
A
#
# COMPACT_ATOMS: atom_id res chain seq x y z
N MET A 1 -15.08 16.31 -10.74
CA MET A 1 -14.51 16.22 -10.57
C MET A 1 -13.86 16.36 -10.35
N THR A 2 -13.67 16.36 -10.28
CA THR A 2 -12.84 16.37 -10.18
C THR A 2 -12.25 16.18 -9.68
N PRO A 3 -12.15 16.01 -9.52
CA PRO A 3 -11.29 15.90 -9.17
C PRO A 3 -10.66 15.83 -8.99
N ALA A 4 -10.63 15.79 -9.06
CA ALA A 4 -9.76 15.72 -8.96
C ALA A 4 -9.10 15.92 -8.60
N ALA A 5 -9.18 16.23 -8.65
CA ALA A 5 -8.37 16.48 -8.43
C ALA A 5 -7.89 16.52 -7.64
N GLY A 6 -8.01 16.47 -7.25
CA GLY A 6 -7.54 16.45 -6.51
C GLY A 6 -6.97 16.11 -6.04
N ASP A 7 -7.07 15.55 -6.10
CA ASP A 7 -6.50 15.17 -5.75
C ASP A 7 -5.51 15.15 -5.64
N GLN A 8 -5.28 15.30 -5.83
CA GLN A 8 -4.31 15.21 -5.82
C GLN A 8 -3.53 15.75 -5.20
N GLY A 9 -3.41 15.91 -5.18
CA GLY A 9 -2.50 16.46 -4.67
C GLY A 9 -2.15 16.23 -3.42
N SER A 10 -2.62 16.07 -2.80
CA SER A 10 -2.31 15.92 -1.67
C SER A 10 -1.74 14.86 -1.31
N ASP A 11 -1.30 14.31 -2.05
CA ASP A 11 -0.54 13.45 -1.77
C ASP A 11 -0.90 12.66 -0.79
N GLY A 12 -0.88 11.83 -0.48
CA GLY A 12 -1.16 10.90 0.46
C GLY A 12 -2.12 11.29 1.47
N ASP A 13 -2.32 12.53 1.58
CA ASP A 13 -3.21 13.00 2.56
C ASP A 13 -4.64 12.81 2.26
N GLY A 14 -4.98 12.37 1.10
CA GLY A 14 -6.38 12.23 0.73
C GLY A 14 -7.02 10.94 1.19
N HIS A 15 -6.28 10.01 1.76
CA HIS A 15 -6.86 8.72 2.07
C HIS A 15 -6.49 8.24 3.46
N ARG A 16 -7.14 7.19 3.90
CA ARG A 16 -6.92 6.56 5.20
C ARG A 16 -6.51 5.10 5.06
N ILE A 17 -6.01 4.71 3.89
CA ILE A 17 -5.59 3.34 3.68
C ILE A 17 -4.22 3.13 4.31
N VAL A 18 -4.10 2.06 5.06
CA VAL A 18 -2.84 1.67 5.70
C VAL A 18 -2.35 0.41 5.04
N CYS A 19 -1.08 0.38 4.67
CA CYS A 19 -0.48 -0.76 4.01
C CYS A 19 0.29 -1.58 5.04
N HIS A 20 0.01 -2.88 5.09
CA HIS A 20 0.64 -3.80 6.03
C HIS A 20 1.72 -4.65 5.37
N LEU A 21 2.34 -4.10 4.33
CA LEU A 21 3.33 -4.85 3.55
C LEU A 21 4.51 -5.29 4.40
N ASP A 22 4.99 -4.43 5.29
CA ASP A 22 6.12 -4.78 6.15
C ASP A 22 5.82 -6.00 7.00
N GLN A 23 4.63 -6.05 7.58
CA GLN A 23 4.25 -7.19 8.43
C GLN A 23 4.14 -8.47 7.64
N LEU A 24 3.59 -8.38 6.43
CA LEU A 24 3.45 -9.55 5.58
C LEU A 24 4.81 -10.05 5.11
N LEU A 25 5.71 -9.14 4.75
CA LEU A 25 7.07 -9.53 4.35
C LEU A 25 7.79 -10.21 5.50
N ALA A 26 7.69 -9.65 6.70
CA ALA A 26 8.33 -10.24 7.88
C ALA A 26 7.77 -11.62 8.15
N ALA A 27 6.47 -11.79 8.03
CA ALA A 27 5.83 -13.07 8.29
C ALA A 27 6.26 -14.14 7.28
N ARG A 28 6.64 -13.73 6.06
CA ARG A 28 7.06 -14.67 5.03
C ARG A 28 8.57 -14.79 4.90
N GLY A 29 9.33 -14.04 5.69
CA GLY A 29 10.78 -14.05 5.57
C GLY A 29 11.25 -13.53 4.23
N MET A 30 10.53 -12.57 3.66
CA MET A 30 10.83 -12.04 2.34
C MET A 30 11.25 -10.59 2.44
N THR A 31 12.19 -10.18 1.61
CA THR A 31 12.61 -8.77 1.58
C THR A 31 11.77 -8.00 0.57
N LEU A 32 11.76 -6.69 0.70
CA LEU A 32 11.06 -5.82 -0.25
C LEU A 32 11.67 -5.96 -1.64
N THR A 33 13.00 -6.09 -1.73
CA THR A 33 13.69 -6.28 -2.99
C THR A 33 13.25 -7.58 -3.68
N GLU A 34 13.12 -8.64 -2.90
CA GLU A 34 12.68 -9.91 -3.44
C GLU A 34 11.25 -9.82 -3.96
N LEU A 35 10.39 -9.17 -3.24
CA LEU A 35 9.01 -8.98 -3.67
C LEU A 35 8.95 -8.16 -4.96
N ALA A 36 9.73 -7.08 -5.03
CA ALA A 36 9.77 -6.24 -6.22
C ALA A 36 10.15 -7.06 -7.44
N SER A 37 11.14 -7.93 -7.29
CA SER A 37 11.56 -8.80 -8.37
C SER A 37 10.46 -9.76 -8.80
N ARG A 38 9.78 -10.37 -7.84
CA ARG A 38 8.73 -11.34 -8.14
C ARG A 38 7.52 -10.70 -8.80
N VAL A 39 7.17 -9.50 -8.39
CA VAL A 39 5.98 -8.82 -8.89
C VAL A 39 6.26 -8.08 -10.19
N GLY A 40 7.51 -7.75 -10.43
CA GLY A 40 7.86 -7.02 -11.64
C GLY A 40 7.64 -5.52 -11.52
N VAL A 41 7.78 -4.98 -10.32
CA VAL A 41 7.68 -3.54 -10.11
C VAL A 41 8.99 -3.06 -9.52
N THR A 42 9.20 -1.77 -9.51
CA THR A 42 10.44 -1.22 -8.96
C THR A 42 10.38 -1.21 -7.44
N LEU A 43 11.55 -1.26 -6.84
CA LEU A 43 11.68 -1.15 -5.40
C LEU A 43 11.13 0.19 -4.92
N VAL A 44 11.34 1.24 -5.70
CA VAL A 44 10.83 2.58 -5.36
C VAL A 44 9.31 2.57 -5.29
N ASN A 45 8.65 1.94 -6.27
CA ASN A 45 7.20 1.89 -6.27
C ASN A 45 6.66 1.10 -5.08
N LEU A 46 7.30 -0.01 -4.73
CA LEU A 46 6.89 -0.75 -3.55
C LEU A 46 7.15 0.04 -2.27
N SER A 47 8.23 0.80 -2.22
CA SER A 47 8.54 1.61 -1.05
C SER A 47 7.49 2.69 -0.84
N VAL A 48 7.04 3.31 -1.93
CA VAL A 48 5.97 4.31 -1.86
C VAL A 48 4.69 3.67 -1.31
N LEU A 49 4.37 2.48 -1.80
CA LEU A 49 3.19 1.76 -1.34
C LEU A 49 3.30 1.39 0.14
N LYS A 50 4.45 0.86 0.53
CA LYS A 50 4.69 0.41 1.89
C LYS A 50 4.60 1.54 2.90
N ASN A 51 4.92 2.74 2.51
CA ASN A 51 4.91 3.89 3.39
C ASN A 51 3.62 4.71 3.31
N ASP A 52 2.56 4.11 2.77
CA ASP A 52 1.23 4.70 2.68
C ASP A 52 1.19 5.96 1.82
N ARG A 53 2.12 6.08 0.89
CA ARG A 53 2.18 7.25 0.02
C ARG A 53 1.62 7.03 -1.36
N ALA A 54 1.25 5.80 -1.68
CA ALA A 54 0.68 5.51 -2.98
C ALA A 54 -0.70 6.13 -3.08
N LYS A 55 -1.00 6.73 -4.22
CA LYS A 55 -2.32 7.30 -4.46
C LYS A 55 -3.22 6.30 -5.15
N ALA A 56 -2.67 5.28 -5.73
CA ALA A 56 -3.44 4.27 -6.44
C ALA A 56 -2.57 3.04 -6.62
N ILE A 57 -3.21 1.94 -6.91
CA ILE A 57 -2.51 0.70 -7.25
C ILE A 57 -3.36 0.03 -8.33
N ARG A 58 -2.71 -0.52 -9.33
CA ARG A 58 -3.43 -1.27 -10.35
C ARG A 58 -3.84 -2.60 -9.79
N PHE A 59 -5.02 -3.05 -10.15
CA PHE A 59 -5.50 -4.35 -9.70
C PHE A 59 -4.56 -5.48 -10.14
N SER A 60 -3.95 -5.35 -11.32
CA SER A 60 -2.99 -6.36 -11.77
C SER A 60 -1.79 -6.43 -10.84
N THR A 61 -1.29 -5.29 -10.39
CA THR A 61 -0.17 -5.26 -9.45
C THR A 61 -0.60 -5.82 -8.09
N LEU A 62 -1.77 -5.43 -7.63
CA LEU A 62 -2.31 -5.93 -6.37
C LEU A 62 -2.45 -7.46 -6.42
N THR A 63 -2.94 -7.99 -7.53
CA THR A 63 -3.08 -9.43 -7.70
C THR A 63 -1.73 -10.12 -7.57
N ARG A 64 -0.70 -9.57 -8.22
CA ARG A 64 0.62 -10.17 -8.17
C ARG A 64 1.24 -10.13 -6.78
N ILE A 65 1.03 -9.03 -6.07
CA ILE A 65 1.52 -8.92 -4.69
C ILE A 65 0.84 -9.96 -3.81
N CYS A 66 -0.48 -10.05 -3.92
CA CYS A 66 -1.24 -11.01 -3.12
C CYS A 66 -0.84 -12.44 -3.44
N ASP A 67 -0.63 -12.75 -4.72
CA ASP A 67 -0.18 -14.09 -5.11
C ASP A 67 1.20 -14.39 -4.56
N ALA A 68 2.11 -13.42 -4.63
CA ALA A 68 3.48 -13.63 -4.16
C ALA A 68 3.54 -13.82 -2.66
N LEU A 69 2.67 -13.16 -1.93
CA LEU A 69 2.65 -13.23 -0.48
C LEU A 69 1.65 -14.26 0.06
N GLY A 70 0.82 -14.80 -0.79
CA GLY A 70 -0.19 -15.75 -0.35
C GLY A 70 -1.20 -15.10 0.58
N CYS A 71 -1.66 -13.91 0.25
CA CYS A 71 -2.59 -13.17 1.10
C CYS A 71 -3.72 -12.59 0.28
N GLN A 72 -4.69 -12.01 0.96
CA GLN A 72 -5.81 -11.33 0.34
C GLN A 72 -5.59 -9.83 0.39
N PRO A 73 -6.25 -9.05 -0.48
CA PRO A 73 -6.14 -7.59 -0.39
C PRO A 73 -6.48 -7.04 1.00
N GLY A 74 -7.42 -7.66 1.70
CA GLY A 74 -7.77 -7.24 3.05
C GLY A 74 -6.71 -7.52 4.09
N ASP A 75 -5.74 -8.38 3.76
CA ASP A 75 -4.59 -8.59 4.64
C ASP A 75 -3.52 -7.53 4.38
N LEU A 76 -3.47 -7.02 3.16
CA LEU A 76 -2.45 -6.07 2.75
C LEU A 76 -2.84 -4.65 3.12
N PHE A 77 -4.11 -4.32 3.05
CA PHE A 77 -4.60 -2.97 3.33
C PHE A 77 -5.70 -2.97 4.38
N SER A 78 -5.74 -1.91 5.15
CA SER A 78 -6.84 -1.68 6.05
C SER A 78 -7.21 -0.20 6.00
N LEU A 79 -8.34 0.14 6.58
CA LEU A 79 -8.81 1.52 6.59
C LEU A 79 -8.66 2.04 8.02
N ALA A 80 -7.89 3.11 8.16
CA ALA A 80 -7.72 3.73 9.47
C ALA A 80 -9.00 4.49 9.85
N PRO A 81 -9.27 4.64 11.13
CA PRO A 81 -10.44 5.42 11.53
C PRO A 81 -10.30 6.86 11.06
N PRO A 82 -11.43 7.53 10.80
CA PRO A 82 -11.34 8.91 10.36
C PRO A 82 -10.74 9.78 11.42
N GLY A 83 -9.85 10.53 11.02
CA GLY A 83 -9.30 11.52 11.81
C GLY A 83 -8.73 11.28 13.04
N HIS A 84 -8.96 10.83 13.69
CA HIS A 84 -8.59 10.81 14.83
C HIS A 84 -7.48 10.25 15.34
N LEU A 85 -7.06 9.49 14.65
CA LEU A 85 -6.09 8.84 15.05
C LEU A 85 -5.13 9.58 15.72
N ARG A 86 -4.73 10.48 15.23
CA ARG A 86 -3.79 11.13 15.70
C ARG A 86 -4.08 11.86 16.84
N GLU A 87 -5.16 12.02 17.15
CA GLU A 87 -5.44 12.73 18.13
C GLU A 87 -5.77 12.09 19.14
N VAL A 88 -6.01 11.31 19.33
CA VAL A 88 -6.32 10.66 20.26
C VAL A 88 -5.70 10.40 21.08
N ARG A 89 -5.57 10.39 21.17
CA ARG A 89 -5.07 10.01 21.81
C ARG A 89 -4.63 10.05 22.09
#